data_3f54222f70f9b270da519fb841c227bb
#
_entry.id   3f54222f70f9b270da519fb841c227bb
#
_cell.length_a   1.000
_cell.length_b   1.000
_cell.length_c   1.000
_cell.angle_alpha   90.00
_cell.angle_beta   90.00
_cell.angle_gamma   90.00
#
_symmetry.space_group_name_H-M   'P 1'
#
loop_
_entity.id
_entity.type
_entity.pdbx_description
1 polymer ?
#
loop_
_entity_poly.entity_id
_entity_poly.type
_entity_poly.pdbx_seq_one_letter_code
_entity_poly.pdbx_strand_id
1 'polypeptide(L)'
;FNRYTNSPVANYHGEIYNLPFNMNTFNRMWGVVTPAEAKAKIEQQRAEAGITEPKNLEEQAISLVGTDIYEKLIKGYTGKQWGRPCTELPAFIIKRLPVRFTYDDNYFNALYQGIPGGGYTAMVEKMLDGVEVRLGVDYLAGKAELDKLADKVVYTGPVDAYFGYK
;
A
#
# COMPACT_ATOMS: atom_id res chain seq x y z
N PHE A 1 5.60 3.98 23.54
CA PHE A 1 4.69 3.94 22.41
C PHE A 1 3.32 4.47 22.80
N ASN A 2 2.77 5.38 22.00
CA ASN A 2 1.38 5.79 22.07
C ASN A 2 0.55 4.81 21.23
N ARG A 3 -0.41 4.13 21.86
CA ARG A 3 -1.31 3.22 21.12
C ARG A 3 -2.12 4.04 20.12
N TYR A 4 -2.12 3.60 18.88
CA TYR A 4 -2.81 4.28 17.80
C TYR A 4 -3.39 3.24 16.83
N THR A 5 -4.70 3.34 16.56
CA THR A 5 -5.36 2.55 15.54
C THR A 5 -5.51 3.40 14.28
N ASN A 6 -4.96 2.94 13.17
CA ASN A 6 -5.06 3.63 11.90
C ASN A 6 -6.41 3.32 11.23
N SER A 7 -7.28 4.33 11.14
CA SER A 7 -8.60 4.24 10.50
C SER A 7 -8.72 5.33 9.43
N PRO A 8 -8.05 5.17 8.27
CA PRO A 8 -8.04 6.17 7.23
C PRO A 8 -9.38 6.25 6.51
N VAL A 9 -9.64 7.40 5.91
CA VAL A 9 -10.80 7.63 5.06
C VAL A 9 -10.37 8.20 3.71
N ALA A 10 -11.15 7.91 2.67
CA ALA A 10 -11.01 8.51 1.35
C ALA A 10 -12.12 9.52 1.12
N ASN A 11 -11.79 10.65 0.50
CA ASN A 11 -12.75 11.64 0.04
C ASN A 11 -12.85 11.55 -1.49
N TYR A 12 -14.04 11.26 -1.99
CA TYR A 12 -14.36 11.26 -3.40
C TYR A 12 -15.49 12.25 -3.68
N HIS A 13 -15.14 13.40 -4.24
CA HIS A 13 -16.09 14.48 -4.57
C HIS A 13 -17.01 14.90 -3.39
N GLY A 14 -16.48 14.92 -2.15
CA GLY A 14 -17.23 15.24 -0.95
C GLY A 14 -17.87 14.04 -0.24
N GLU A 15 -17.90 12.88 -0.85
CA GLU A 15 -18.31 11.63 -0.20
C GLU A 15 -17.15 11.01 0.56
N ILE A 16 -17.35 10.67 1.82
CA ILE A 16 -16.33 10.04 2.67
C ILE A 16 -16.57 8.53 2.75
N TYR A 17 -15.52 7.78 2.46
CA TYR A 17 -15.49 6.31 2.50
C TYR A 17 -14.44 5.82 3.48
N ASN A 18 -14.79 4.82 4.29
CA ASN A 18 -13.86 4.17 5.20
C ASN A 18 -12.87 3.26 4.44
N LEU A 19 -11.65 3.15 4.97
CA LEU A 19 -10.64 2.24 4.48
C LEU A 19 -10.12 1.36 5.64
N PRO A 20 -9.65 0.13 5.37
CA PRO A 20 -9.61 -0.56 4.08
C PRO A 20 -11.02 -0.84 3.54
N PHE A 21 -11.14 -1.36 2.31
CA PHE A 21 -12.45 -1.71 1.74
C PHE A 21 -13.16 -2.74 2.63
N ASN A 22 -14.16 -2.29 3.37
CA ASN A 22 -14.89 -3.06 4.37
C ASN A 22 -16.40 -2.81 4.30
N MET A 23 -17.17 -3.41 5.20
CA MET A 23 -18.63 -3.26 5.18
C MET A 23 -19.10 -1.81 5.37
N ASN A 24 -18.36 -0.93 6.08
CA ASN A 24 -18.68 0.50 6.16
C ASN A 24 -18.51 1.17 4.79
N THR A 25 -17.45 0.82 4.05
CA THR A 25 -17.22 1.29 2.67
C THR A 25 -18.38 0.88 1.75
N PHE A 26 -18.76 -0.41 1.80
CA PHE A 26 -19.79 -0.98 0.92
C PHE A 26 -21.19 -0.48 1.27
N ASN A 27 -21.50 -0.34 2.56
CA ASN A 27 -22.75 0.26 3.01
C ASN A 27 -22.86 1.70 2.50
N ARG A 28 -21.80 2.51 2.67
CA ARG A 28 -21.79 3.89 2.18
C ARG A 28 -21.95 3.99 0.66
N MET A 29 -21.32 3.07 -0.08
CA MET A 29 -21.29 3.07 -1.54
C MET A 29 -22.58 2.55 -2.18
N TRP A 30 -23.14 1.47 -1.62
CA TRP A 30 -24.23 0.70 -2.23
C TRP A 30 -25.45 0.52 -1.33
N GLY A 31 -25.42 0.96 -0.07
CA GLY A 31 -26.52 0.73 0.90
C GLY A 31 -26.64 -0.71 1.39
N VAL A 32 -25.67 -1.58 1.07
CA VAL A 32 -25.69 -2.99 1.49
C VAL A 32 -25.39 -3.13 2.98
N VAL A 33 -26.01 -4.09 3.64
CA VAL A 33 -25.90 -4.27 5.09
C VAL A 33 -25.21 -5.60 5.44
N THR A 34 -25.35 -6.60 4.60
CA THR A 34 -24.80 -7.95 4.86
C THR A 34 -23.58 -8.25 3.99
N PRO A 35 -22.66 -9.11 4.47
CA PRO A 35 -21.55 -9.61 3.66
C PRO A 35 -21.98 -10.29 2.35
N ALA A 36 -23.13 -10.95 2.34
CA ALA A 36 -23.67 -11.62 1.15
C ALA A 36 -24.05 -10.62 0.07
N GLU A 37 -24.74 -9.54 0.43
CA GLU A 37 -25.11 -8.46 -0.48
C GLU A 37 -23.86 -7.75 -1.07
N ALA A 38 -22.86 -7.46 -0.22
CA ALA A 38 -21.62 -6.84 -0.67
C ALA A 38 -20.86 -7.72 -1.65
N LYS A 39 -20.74 -9.02 -1.37
CA LYS A 39 -20.12 -10.01 -2.28
C LYS A 39 -20.86 -10.08 -3.60
N ALA A 40 -22.21 -10.17 -3.56
CA ALA A 40 -23.04 -10.24 -4.76
C ALA A 40 -22.87 -8.99 -5.62
N LYS A 41 -22.75 -7.78 -5.00
CA LYS A 41 -22.54 -6.53 -5.73
C LYS A 41 -21.17 -6.46 -6.40
N ILE A 42 -20.11 -6.89 -5.72
CA ILE A 42 -18.77 -6.99 -6.31
C ILE A 42 -18.78 -7.98 -7.47
N GLU A 43 -19.35 -9.16 -7.28
CA GLU A 43 -19.39 -10.19 -8.32
C GLU A 43 -20.21 -9.77 -9.54
N GLN A 44 -21.34 -9.09 -9.33
CA GLN A 44 -22.13 -8.49 -10.40
C GLN A 44 -21.25 -7.57 -11.28
N GLN A 45 -20.53 -6.62 -10.65
CA GLN A 45 -19.70 -5.66 -11.41
C GLN A 45 -18.51 -6.32 -12.11
N ARG A 46 -17.92 -7.35 -11.48
CA ARG A 46 -16.86 -8.15 -12.09
C ARG A 46 -17.38 -8.88 -13.35
N ALA A 47 -18.56 -9.49 -13.25
CA ALA A 47 -19.19 -10.18 -14.37
C ALA A 47 -19.58 -9.20 -15.51
N GLU A 48 -20.12 -8.03 -15.15
CA GLU A 48 -20.44 -6.96 -16.12
C GLU A 48 -19.21 -6.45 -16.86
N ALA A 49 -18.07 -6.34 -16.18
CA ALA A 49 -16.80 -5.95 -16.80
C ALA A 49 -16.22 -7.01 -17.73
N GLY A 50 -16.51 -8.30 -17.51
CA GLY A 50 -16.13 -9.41 -18.38
C GLY A 50 -14.62 -9.60 -18.57
N ILE A 51 -13.80 -9.13 -17.61
CA ILE A 51 -12.33 -9.17 -17.70
C ILE A 51 -11.83 -10.52 -17.23
N THR A 52 -11.31 -11.33 -18.15
CA THR A 52 -10.74 -12.66 -17.86
C THR A 52 -9.22 -12.63 -17.73
N GLU A 53 -8.54 -11.81 -18.54
CA GLU A 53 -7.09 -11.64 -18.53
C GLU A 53 -6.74 -10.15 -18.47
N PRO A 54 -6.54 -9.60 -17.25
CA PRO A 54 -6.23 -8.19 -17.07
C PRO A 54 -4.89 -7.79 -17.69
N LYS A 55 -4.87 -6.79 -18.56
CA LYS A 55 -3.69 -6.31 -19.30
C LYS A 55 -2.96 -5.16 -18.59
N ASN A 56 -3.68 -4.44 -17.76
CA ASN A 56 -3.17 -3.26 -17.04
C ASN A 56 -3.76 -3.18 -15.63
N LEU A 57 -3.33 -2.20 -14.86
CA LEU A 57 -3.75 -2.02 -13.46
C LEU A 57 -5.25 -1.74 -13.32
N GLU A 58 -5.86 -0.98 -14.25
CA GLU A 58 -7.29 -0.71 -14.26
C GLU A 58 -8.10 -2.01 -14.36
N GLU A 59 -7.83 -2.81 -15.40
CA GLU A 59 -8.49 -4.08 -15.61
C GLU A 59 -8.28 -5.05 -14.44
N GLN A 60 -7.06 -5.09 -13.90
CA GLN A 60 -6.75 -5.90 -12.73
C GLN A 60 -7.56 -5.47 -11.50
N ALA A 61 -7.65 -4.17 -11.22
CA ALA A 61 -8.42 -3.66 -10.09
C ALA A 61 -9.91 -3.98 -10.24
N ILE A 62 -10.49 -3.69 -11.42
CA ILE A 62 -11.91 -3.99 -11.70
C ILE A 62 -12.21 -5.48 -11.57
N SER A 63 -11.32 -6.35 -12.07
CA SER A 63 -11.48 -7.80 -11.94
C SER A 63 -11.43 -8.32 -10.49
N LEU A 64 -10.84 -7.54 -9.58
CA LEU A 64 -10.75 -7.90 -8.15
C LEU A 64 -11.90 -7.35 -7.31
N VAL A 65 -12.28 -6.08 -7.52
CA VAL A 65 -13.18 -5.36 -6.60
C VAL A 65 -14.39 -4.70 -7.27
N GLY A 66 -14.50 -4.78 -8.59
CA GLY A 66 -15.56 -4.15 -9.36
C GLY A 66 -15.27 -2.69 -9.74
N THR A 67 -16.12 -2.14 -10.61
CA THR A 67 -15.92 -0.83 -11.23
C THR A 67 -16.06 0.32 -10.24
N ASP A 68 -17.06 0.29 -9.33
CA ASP A 68 -17.32 1.41 -8.43
C ASP A 68 -16.17 1.65 -7.45
N ILE A 69 -15.60 0.58 -6.88
CA ILE A 69 -14.46 0.69 -5.96
C ILE A 69 -13.24 1.19 -6.72
N TYR A 70 -13.01 0.68 -7.93
CA TYR A 70 -11.92 1.17 -8.78
C TYR A 70 -12.05 2.66 -9.07
N GLU A 71 -13.16 3.11 -9.62
CA GLU A 71 -13.36 4.50 -10.03
C GLU A 71 -13.29 5.48 -8.86
N LYS A 72 -13.93 5.15 -7.73
CA LYS A 72 -14.03 6.05 -6.59
C LYS A 72 -12.80 6.06 -5.69
N LEU A 73 -12.14 4.90 -5.48
CA LEU A 73 -11.17 4.75 -4.40
C LEU A 73 -9.75 4.35 -4.86
N ILE A 74 -9.58 3.84 -6.09
CA ILE A 74 -8.28 3.36 -6.57
C ILE A 74 -7.72 4.27 -7.66
N LYS A 75 -8.49 4.56 -8.68
CA LYS A 75 -8.06 5.27 -9.89
C LYS A 75 -7.36 6.60 -9.60
N GLY A 76 -8.01 7.48 -8.83
CA GLY A 76 -7.47 8.80 -8.53
C GLY A 76 -6.23 8.75 -7.66
N TYR A 77 -6.23 7.92 -6.62
CA TYR A 77 -5.09 7.74 -5.74
C TYR A 77 -3.88 7.15 -6.48
N THR A 78 -4.10 6.06 -7.20
CA THR A 78 -3.04 5.35 -7.91
C THR A 78 -2.47 6.18 -9.05
N GLY A 79 -3.33 6.81 -9.85
CA GLY A 79 -2.89 7.69 -10.93
C GLY A 79 -2.06 8.87 -10.43
N LYS A 80 -2.45 9.49 -9.31
CA LYS A 80 -1.67 10.55 -8.66
C LYS A 80 -0.32 10.05 -8.15
N GLN A 81 -0.30 8.88 -7.50
CA GLN A 81 0.92 8.32 -6.91
C GLN A 81 1.96 7.94 -7.97
N TRP A 82 1.52 7.41 -9.09
CA TRP A 82 2.40 6.96 -10.17
C TRP A 82 2.64 8.02 -11.25
N GLY A 83 1.90 9.14 -11.23
CA GLY A 83 1.96 10.17 -12.26
C GLY A 83 1.53 9.71 -13.65
N ARG A 84 0.76 8.61 -13.73
CA ARG A 84 0.31 7.95 -14.97
C ARG A 84 -1.11 7.42 -14.83
N PRO A 85 -1.89 7.35 -15.92
CA PRO A 85 -3.17 6.65 -15.94
C PRO A 85 -3.03 5.17 -15.56
N CYS A 86 -4.00 4.61 -14.86
CA CYS A 86 -3.99 3.20 -14.47
C CYS A 86 -3.98 2.24 -15.68
N THR A 87 -4.45 2.67 -16.84
CA THR A 87 -4.41 1.93 -18.10
C THR A 87 -3.00 1.73 -18.66
N GLU A 88 -2.04 2.57 -18.26
CA GLU A 88 -0.64 2.48 -18.66
C GLU A 88 0.24 1.74 -17.65
N LEU A 89 -0.32 1.41 -16.49
CA LEU A 89 0.40 0.74 -15.41
C LEU A 89 0.23 -0.79 -15.51
N PRO A 90 1.31 -1.57 -15.26
CA PRO A 90 1.22 -3.02 -15.30
C PRO A 90 0.24 -3.61 -14.27
N ALA A 91 -0.49 -4.65 -14.67
CA ALA A 91 -1.46 -5.33 -13.81
C ALA A 91 -0.85 -5.88 -12.50
N PHE A 92 0.41 -6.29 -12.50
CA PHE A 92 1.08 -6.88 -11.34
C PHE A 92 1.26 -5.92 -10.16
N ILE A 93 1.14 -4.60 -10.36
CA ILE A 93 1.22 -3.59 -9.29
C ILE A 93 0.11 -3.83 -8.26
N ILE A 94 -1.08 -4.24 -8.70
CA ILE A 94 -2.19 -4.63 -7.84
C ILE A 94 -2.48 -6.12 -8.03
N LYS A 95 -1.71 -6.98 -7.33
CA LYS A 95 -1.98 -8.43 -7.37
C LYS A 95 -3.17 -8.83 -6.53
N ARG A 96 -3.47 -8.09 -5.47
CA ARG A 96 -4.61 -8.29 -4.57
C ARG A 96 -4.94 -6.99 -3.84
N LEU A 97 -6.22 -6.80 -3.61
CA LEU A 97 -6.74 -5.71 -2.80
C LEU A 97 -7.36 -6.30 -1.53
N PRO A 98 -7.04 -5.79 -0.35
CA PRO A 98 -7.62 -6.29 0.88
C PRO A 98 -9.10 -5.87 0.97
N VAL A 99 -9.99 -6.82 0.74
CA VAL A 99 -11.43 -6.66 0.94
C VAL A 99 -11.83 -7.40 2.20
N ARG A 100 -12.53 -6.72 3.10
CA ARG A 100 -13.00 -7.26 4.38
C ARG A 100 -14.52 -7.19 4.45
N PHE A 101 -15.16 -8.31 4.76
CA PHE A 101 -16.61 -8.36 4.93
C PHE A 101 -17.00 -8.26 6.41
N THR A 102 -16.37 -7.32 7.11
CA THR A 102 -16.60 -6.97 8.52
C THR A 102 -16.74 -5.46 8.65
N TYR A 103 -17.41 -4.99 9.71
CA TYR A 103 -17.52 -3.57 10.07
C TYR A 103 -16.31 -3.15 10.95
N ASP A 104 -15.10 -3.32 10.44
CA ASP A 104 -13.86 -2.99 11.14
C ASP A 104 -13.01 -2.04 10.29
N ASP A 105 -12.84 -0.82 10.77
CA ASP A 105 -12.07 0.25 10.11
C ASP A 105 -10.59 0.24 10.48
N ASN A 106 -10.12 -0.70 11.28
CA ASN A 106 -8.70 -0.83 11.56
C ASN A 106 -7.94 -1.24 10.30
N TYR A 107 -7.09 -0.36 9.79
CA TYR A 107 -6.37 -0.59 8.53
C TYR A 107 -5.42 -1.79 8.61
N PHE A 108 -4.77 -1.98 9.76
CA PHE A 108 -3.81 -3.06 9.98
C PHE A 108 -4.39 -4.21 10.78
N ASN A 109 -3.87 -5.42 10.56
CA ASN A 109 -4.20 -6.61 11.36
C ASN A 109 -3.18 -6.88 12.48
N ALA A 110 -2.26 -5.94 12.73
CA ALA A 110 -1.22 -6.11 13.75
C ALA A 110 -1.84 -6.10 15.16
N LEU A 111 -1.41 -7.03 16.00
CA LEU A 111 -1.84 -7.12 17.40
C LEU A 111 -1.43 -5.87 18.19
N TYR A 112 -0.26 -5.33 17.90
CA TYR A 112 0.26 -4.11 18.51
C TYR A 112 0.40 -3.02 17.47
N GLN A 113 -0.24 -1.89 17.71
CA GLN A 113 -0.22 -0.73 16.83
C GLN A 113 0.04 0.52 17.66
N GLY A 114 0.96 1.36 17.21
CA GLY A 114 1.28 2.57 17.93
C GLY A 114 2.35 3.40 17.23
N ILE A 115 2.54 4.60 17.76
CA ILE A 115 3.56 5.55 17.33
C ILE A 115 4.57 5.73 18.47
N PRO A 116 5.89 5.73 18.20
CA PRO A 116 6.91 5.99 19.21
C PRO A 116 6.68 7.33 19.90
N GLY A 117 6.62 7.35 21.25
CA GLY A 117 6.32 8.55 22.03
C GLY A 117 7.36 9.67 21.84
N GLY A 118 8.63 9.33 21.59
CA GLY A 118 9.70 10.27 21.32
C GLY A 118 10.00 10.50 19.82
N GLY A 119 9.14 9.97 18.93
CA GLY A 119 9.36 10.00 17.47
C GLY A 119 10.22 8.84 16.98
N TYR A 120 10.25 8.68 15.65
CA TYR A 120 10.97 7.57 15.02
C TYR A 120 12.48 7.71 15.11
N THR A 121 13.01 8.94 15.07
CA THR A 121 14.45 9.20 15.20
C THR A 121 14.98 8.67 16.52
N ALA A 122 14.34 9.03 17.65
CA ALA A 122 14.75 8.56 18.96
C ALA A 122 14.63 7.03 19.12
N MET A 123 13.68 6.40 18.44
CA MET A 123 13.59 4.94 18.39
C MET A 123 14.76 4.32 17.63
N VAL A 124 15.10 4.86 16.47
CA VAL A 124 16.22 4.37 15.65
C VAL A 124 17.56 4.60 16.35
N GLU A 125 17.77 5.75 16.97
CA GLU A 125 18.96 6.04 17.79
C GLU A 125 19.17 4.99 18.88
N LYS A 126 18.10 4.59 19.59
CA LYS A 126 18.18 3.52 20.59
C LYS A 126 18.48 2.14 19.98
N MET A 127 18.00 1.87 18.80
CA MET A 127 18.29 0.61 18.10
C MET A 127 19.75 0.54 17.62
N LEU A 128 20.36 1.69 17.38
CA LEU A 128 21.76 1.83 16.93
C LEU A 128 22.73 2.07 18.09
N ASP A 129 22.27 2.00 19.33
CA ASP A 129 23.15 2.17 20.50
C ASP A 129 24.30 1.16 20.47
N GLY A 130 25.52 1.65 20.60
CA GLY A 130 26.75 0.85 20.46
C GLY A 130 27.16 0.51 19.02
N VAL A 131 26.44 0.98 18.01
CA VAL A 131 26.78 0.79 16.58
C VAL A 131 27.39 2.07 16.03
N GLU A 132 28.53 1.97 15.34
CA GLU A 132 29.11 3.10 14.61
C GLU A 132 28.21 3.52 13.46
N VAL A 133 27.79 4.78 13.43
CA VAL A 133 26.94 5.36 12.39
C VAL A 133 27.68 6.48 11.66
N ARG A 134 27.79 6.40 10.35
CA ARG A 134 28.37 7.44 9.50
C ARG A 134 27.28 8.00 8.58
N LEU A 135 26.96 9.27 8.77
CA LEU A 135 25.98 9.99 7.93
C LEU A 135 26.65 10.69 6.75
N GLY A 136 25.88 10.93 5.67
CA GLY A 136 26.37 11.64 4.48
C GLY A 136 27.41 10.86 3.68
N VAL A 137 27.46 9.53 3.83
CA VAL A 137 28.39 8.64 3.12
C VAL A 137 27.69 8.00 1.92
N ASP A 138 28.23 8.22 0.73
CA ASP A 138 27.84 7.47 -0.46
C ASP A 138 28.68 6.17 -0.52
N TYR A 139 28.00 5.06 -0.25
CA TYR A 139 28.66 3.75 -0.25
C TYR A 139 29.25 3.39 -1.61
N LEU A 140 28.55 3.68 -2.72
CA LEU A 140 29.04 3.29 -4.05
C LEU A 140 30.27 4.08 -4.45
N ALA A 141 30.32 5.37 -4.08
CA ALA A 141 31.51 6.20 -4.33
C ALA A 141 32.74 5.77 -3.49
N GLY A 142 32.49 5.31 -2.25
CA GLY A 142 33.53 4.87 -1.31
C GLY A 142 33.71 3.35 -1.19
N LYS A 143 33.09 2.56 -2.07
CA LYS A 143 32.94 1.10 -1.94
C LYS A 143 34.24 0.36 -1.60
N ALA A 144 35.33 0.65 -2.31
CA ALA A 144 36.59 -0.06 -2.14
C ALA A 144 37.20 0.07 -0.73
N GLU A 145 36.97 1.20 -0.06
CA GLU A 145 37.45 1.43 1.32
C GLU A 145 36.42 0.98 2.35
N LEU A 146 35.13 1.15 2.07
CA LEU A 146 34.07 0.77 2.98
C LEU A 146 33.92 -0.76 3.10
N ASP A 147 34.16 -1.51 2.02
CA ASP A 147 34.15 -2.98 2.04
C ASP A 147 35.23 -3.58 2.97
N LYS A 148 36.28 -2.83 3.28
CA LYS A 148 37.33 -3.29 4.21
C LYS A 148 36.95 -3.21 5.67
N LEU A 149 35.84 -2.52 5.98
CA LEU A 149 35.43 -2.27 7.37
C LEU A 149 34.62 -3.42 7.97
N ALA A 150 34.14 -4.36 7.16
CA ALA A 150 33.31 -5.47 7.63
C ALA A 150 33.44 -6.71 6.73
N ASP A 151 33.28 -7.90 7.33
CA ASP A 151 33.32 -9.18 6.60
C ASP A 151 32.11 -9.38 5.69
N LYS A 152 31.00 -8.70 5.98
CA LYS A 152 29.74 -8.77 5.21
C LYS A 152 29.13 -7.39 5.06
N VAL A 153 28.61 -7.13 3.87
CA VAL A 153 27.93 -5.87 3.54
C VAL A 153 26.46 -6.16 3.21
N VAL A 154 25.56 -5.40 3.79
CA VAL A 154 24.13 -5.37 3.44
C VAL A 154 23.84 -4.03 2.78
N TYR A 155 23.74 -4.03 1.46
CA TYR A 155 23.41 -2.85 0.70
C TYR A 155 21.90 -2.73 0.51
N THR A 156 21.29 -1.67 1.03
CA THR A 156 19.82 -1.43 0.96
C THR A 156 19.43 -0.37 -0.08
N GLY A 157 20.37 0.12 -0.86
CA GLY A 157 20.12 1.05 -1.99
C GLY A 157 19.58 0.32 -3.22
N PRO A 158 19.36 1.05 -4.34
CA PRO A 158 18.89 0.45 -5.59
C PRO A 158 19.86 -0.61 -6.10
N VAL A 159 19.32 -1.80 -6.40
CA VAL A 159 20.14 -2.95 -6.81
C VAL A 159 20.82 -2.73 -8.16
N ASP A 160 20.19 -2.05 -9.09
CA ASP A 160 20.72 -1.66 -10.39
C ASP A 160 21.90 -0.69 -10.25
N ALA A 161 21.83 0.27 -9.32
CA ALA A 161 22.95 1.16 -9.00
C ALA A 161 24.16 0.36 -8.45
N TYR A 162 23.93 -0.67 -7.61
CA TYR A 162 25.00 -1.52 -7.10
C TYR A 162 25.78 -2.21 -8.23
N PHE A 163 25.10 -2.59 -9.31
CA PHE A 163 25.71 -3.21 -10.48
C PHE A 163 26.07 -2.24 -11.60
N GLY A 164 26.06 -0.92 -11.32
CA GLY A 164 26.42 0.13 -12.28
C GLY A 164 25.43 0.26 -13.44
N TYR A 165 24.14 0.00 -13.17
CA TYR A 165 23.03 0.11 -14.14
C TYR A 165 23.20 -0.81 -15.37
N LYS A 166 23.76 -1.99 -15.15
CA LYS A 166 23.99 -3.01 -16.21
C LYS A 166 22.77 -3.91 -16.37
#